data_15e946c9d0ad4d2651dbbbe111ee4ab1
#
_entry.id   15e946c9d0ad4d2651dbbbe111ee4ab1
#
_cell.length_a   1.000
_cell.length_b   1.000
_cell.length_c   1.000
_cell.angle_alpha   90.00
_cell.angle_beta   90.00
_cell.angle_gamma   90.00
#
_symmetry.space_group_name_H-M   'P 1'
#
loop_
_entity.id
_entity.type
_entity.pdbx_description
1 polymer ?
#
loop_
_entity_poly.entity_id
_entity_poly.type
_entity_poly.pdbx_seq_one_letter_code
_entity_poly.pdbx_strand_id
1 'polypeptide(L)'
;SNSKLSKEEIEKLKEDAEKFSDEDKKKKEKIDLKNEAESFIYTVEKLVNHDLKDKISQEQGIKITDAVKEVKESLDKEIDELKPKLDTLKSLVNEITTELYKNVASQSGSDQQNAGADSQQEQNNAQQNSESSSTDETKN
;
A
#
# COMPACT_ATOMS: atom_id res chain seq x y z
N SER A 1 -40.69 -33.39 -4.56
CA SER A 1 -40.96 -32.70 -5.81
C SER A 1 -41.16 -31.24 -5.63
N ASN A 2 -41.62 -30.85 -4.47
CA ASN A 2 -41.86 -29.43 -4.19
C ASN A 2 -40.59 -28.66 -3.87
N SER A 3 -39.51 -29.40 -3.65
CA SER A 3 -38.25 -28.79 -3.30
C SER A 3 -37.44 -28.31 -4.51
N LYS A 4 -37.86 -28.65 -5.71
CA LYS A 4 -37.15 -28.23 -6.90
C LYS A 4 -37.46 -26.79 -7.24
N LEU A 5 -36.42 -26.02 -7.36
CA LEU A 5 -36.53 -24.63 -7.79
C LEU A 5 -36.66 -24.58 -9.30
N SER A 6 -37.40 -23.62 -9.80
CA SER A 6 -37.48 -23.41 -11.23
C SER A 6 -36.15 -22.85 -11.74
N LYS A 7 -35.95 -22.98 -13.06
CA LYS A 7 -34.71 -22.43 -13.66
C LYS A 7 -34.56 -20.94 -13.41
N GLU A 8 -35.69 -20.23 -13.44
CA GLU A 8 -35.70 -18.79 -13.17
C GLU A 8 -35.28 -18.47 -11.75
N GLU A 9 -35.75 -19.28 -10.79
CA GLU A 9 -35.37 -19.09 -9.39
C GLU A 9 -33.89 -19.39 -9.16
N ILE A 10 -33.38 -20.44 -9.80
CA ILE A 10 -31.97 -20.79 -9.71
C ILE A 10 -31.11 -19.67 -10.30
N GLU A 11 -31.49 -19.16 -11.46
CA GLU A 11 -30.76 -18.06 -12.09
C GLU A 11 -30.76 -16.81 -11.23
N LYS A 12 -31.92 -16.52 -10.63
CA LYS A 12 -32.06 -15.38 -9.75
C LYS A 12 -31.19 -15.52 -8.51
N LEU A 13 -31.15 -16.72 -7.95
CA LEU A 13 -30.27 -16.97 -6.79
C LEU A 13 -28.82 -16.84 -7.16
N LYS A 14 -28.42 -17.28 -8.35
CA LYS A 14 -27.06 -17.11 -8.82
C LYS A 14 -26.71 -15.65 -9.01
N GLU A 15 -27.62 -14.90 -9.64
CA GLU A 15 -27.42 -13.46 -9.82
C GLU A 15 -27.29 -12.73 -8.50
N ASP A 16 -28.17 -13.06 -7.55
CA ASP A 16 -28.13 -12.46 -6.22
C ASP A 16 -26.82 -12.80 -5.50
N ALA A 17 -26.38 -14.05 -5.61
CA ALA A 17 -25.14 -14.48 -5.00
C ALA A 17 -23.93 -13.74 -5.61
N GLU A 18 -23.95 -13.57 -6.93
CA GLU A 18 -22.88 -12.81 -7.60
C GLU A 18 -22.89 -11.36 -7.18
N LYS A 19 -24.08 -10.74 -7.11
CA LYS A 19 -24.19 -9.35 -6.66
C LYS A 19 -23.68 -9.17 -5.24
N PHE A 20 -24.08 -10.07 -4.32
CA PHE A 20 -23.61 -10.01 -2.95
C PHE A 20 -22.11 -10.21 -2.86
N SER A 21 -21.57 -11.15 -3.65
CA SER A 21 -20.14 -11.38 -3.70
C SER A 21 -19.39 -10.14 -4.18
N ASP A 22 -19.89 -9.50 -5.23
CA ASP A 22 -19.29 -8.28 -5.76
C ASP A 22 -19.37 -7.13 -4.78
N GLU A 23 -20.51 -6.99 -4.11
CA GLU A 23 -20.68 -5.95 -3.09
C GLU A 23 -19.75 -6.18 -1.92
N ASP A 24 -19.61 -7.43 -1.47
CA ASP A 24 -18.69 -7.78 -0.39
C ASP A 24 -17.26 -7.50 -0.77
N LYS A 25 -16.86 -7.84 -2.00
CA LYS A 25 -15.53 -7.52 -2.51
C LYS A 25 -15.27 -6.04 -2.50
N LYS A 26 -16.23 -5.24 -2.98
CA LYS A 26 -16.10 -3.79 -3.02
C LYS A 26 -15.98 -3.21 -1.63
N LYS A 27 -16.78 -3.70 -0.70
CA LYS A 27 -16.71 -3.25 0.69
C LYS A 27 -15.35 -3.58 1.30
N LYS A 28 -14.87 -4.79 1.06
CA LYS A 28 -13.57 -5.22 1.56
C LYS A 28 -12.45 -4.38 0.94
N GLU A 29 -12.50 -4.17 -0.36
CA GLU A 29 -11.52 -3.34 -1.05
C GLU A 29 -11.51 -1.92 -0.51
N LYS A 30 -12.70 -1.38 -0.24
CA LYS A 30 -12.84 -0.05 0.31
C LYS A 30 -12.21 0.04 1.71
N ILE A 31 -12.49 -0.94 2.55
CA ILE A 31 -11.93 -1.00 3.90
C ILE A 31 -10.41 -1.17 3.82
N ASP A 32 -9.93 -2.07 2.99
CA ASP A 32 -8.51 -2.31 2.82
C ASP A 32 -7.80 -1.06 2.32
N LEU A 33 -8.39 -0.40 1.33
CA LEU A 33 -7.84 0.82 0.77
C LEU A 33 -7.84 1.95 1.81
N LYS A 34 -8.91 2.07 2.57
CA LYS A 34 -8.99 3.06 3.64
C LYS A 34 -7.89 2.83 4.68
N ASN A 35 -7.72 1.58 5.10
CA ASN A 35 -6.68 1.22 6.07
C ASN A 35 -5.29 1.49 5.51
N GLU A 36 -5.07 1.15 4.25
CA GLU A 36 -3.81 1.44 3.58
C GLU A 36 -3.54 2.93 3.54
N ALA A 37 -4.56 3.71 3.19
CA ALA A 37 -4.45 5.16 3.12
C ALA A 37 -4.13 5.76 4.48
N GLU A 38 -4.83 5.33 5.53
CA GLU A 38 -4.58 5.82 6.88
C GLU A 38 -3.16 5.49 7.34
N SER A 39 -2.71 4.26 7.09
CA SER A 39 -1.35 3.86 7.43
C SER A 39 -0.32 4.68 6.67
N PHE A 40 -0.57 4.90 5.39
CA PHE A 40 0.35 5.66 4.56
C PHE A 40 0.40 7.13 4.99
N ILE A 41 -0.76 7.70 5.32
CA ILE A 41 -0.83 9.08 5.85
C ILE A 41 0.00 9.20 7.14
N TYR A 42 -0.16 8.25 8.03
CA TYR A 42 0.60 8.24 9.28
C TYR A 42 2.11 8.21 9.00
N THR A 43 2.51 7.33 8.10
CA THR A 43 3.91 7.21 7.71
C THR A 43 4.43 8.50 7.10
N VAL A 44 3.64 9.12 6.21
CA VAL A 44 4.03 10.37 5.54
C VAL A 44 4.14 11.51 6.54
N GLU A 45 3.18 11.64 7.44
CA GLU A 45 3.20 12.69 8.44
C GLU A 45 4.42 12.55 9.36
N LYS A 46 4.73 11.32 9.76
CA LYS A 46 5.91 11.05 10.55
C LYS A 46 7.18 11.40 9.79
N LEU A 47 7.22 11.02 8.52
CA LEU A 47 8.36 11.28 7.66
C LEU A 47 8.62 12.79 7.52
N VAL A 48 7.56 13.53 7.22
CA VAL A 48 7.66 14.97 7.00
C VAL A 48 7.98 15.72 8.28
N ASN A 49 7.36 15.32 9.40
CA ASN A 49 7.51 16.05 10.65
C ASN A 49 8.78 15.69 11.42
N HIS A 50 9.36 14.53 11.17
CA HIS A 50 10.54 14.05 11.91
C HIS A 50 11.73 13.79 11.00
N ASP A 51 11.59 12.83 10.08
CA ASP A 51 12.74 12.34 9.31
C ASP A 51 13.22 13.32 8.27
N LEU A 52 12.29 13.97 7.58
CA LEU A 52 12.59 14.86 6.47
C LEU A 52 12.31 16.34 6.79
N LYS A 53 12.08 16.66 8.05
CA LYS A 53 11.67 18.01 8.46
C LYS A 53 12.61 19.08 7.92
N ASP A 54 13.92 18.85 8.03
CA ASP A 54 14.93 19.80 7.61
C ASP A 54 15.45 19.54 6.20
N LYS A 55 15.04 18.41 5.61
CA LYS A 55 15.57 17.98 4.32
C LYS A 55 14.70 18.37 3.13
N ILE A 56 13.42 18.60 3.36
CA ILE A 56 12.50 19.02 2.30
C ILE A 56 12.30 20.52 2.35
N SER A 57 12.00 21.11 1.19
CA SER A 57 11.69 22.51 1.11
C SER A 57 10.28 22.77 1.66
N GLN A 58 10.02 24.03 1.98
CA GLN A 58 8.70 24.44 2.43
C GLN A 58 7.64 24.13 1.38
N GLU A 59 7.95 24.35 0.12
CA GLU A 59 7.08 24.03 -1.00
C GLU A 59 6.71 22.56 -1.04
N GLN A 60 7.70 21.70 -0.91
CA GLN A 60 7.50 20.24 -0.92
C GLN A 60 6.65 19.81 0.26
N GLY A 61 6.92 20.39 1.42
CA GLY A 61 6.12 20.12 2.62
C GLY A 61 4.66 20.50 2.45
N ILE A 62 4.40 21.65 1.83
CA ILE A 62 3.04 22.11 1.56
C ILE A 62 2.34 21.16 0.59
N LYS A 63 3.03 20.76 -0.47
CA LYS A 63 2.47 19.82 -1.46
C LYS A 63 2.07 18.51 -0.81
N ILE A 64 2.93 17.98 0.04
CA ILE A 64 2.65 16.72 0.74
C ILE A 64 1.46 16.92 1.68
N THR A 65 1.45 18.00 2.45
CA THR A 65 0.38 18.27 3.41
C THR A 65 -0.97 18.41 2.69
N ASP A 66 -0.99 19.11 1.57
CA ASP A 66 -2.21 19.26 0.77
C ASP A 66 -2.68 17.91 0.23
N ALA A 67 -1.77 17.11 -0.28
CA ALA A 67 -2.11 15.78 -0.80
C ALA A 67 -2.64 14.87 0.31
N VAL A 68 -2.03 14.92 1.50
CA VAL A 68 -2.51 14.19 2.67
C VAL A 68 -3.92 14.62 3.02
N LYS A 69 -4.17 15.92 3.01
CA LYS A 69 -5.49 16.46 3.31
C LYS A 69 -6.55 15.94 2.33
N GLU A 70 -6.21 15.91 1.05
CA GLU A 70 -7.10 15.38 0.02
C GLU A 70 -7.41 13.90 0.25
N VAL A 71 -6.42 13.11 0.61
CA VAL A 71 -6.63 11.70 0.93
C VAL A 71 -7.53 11.55 2.16
N LYS A 72 -7.27 12.33 3.20
CA LYS A 72 -8.10 12.30 4.41
C LYS A 72 -9.57 12.62 4.11
N GLU A 73 -9.80 13.61 3.28
CA GLU A 73 -11.15 13.99 2.89
C GLU A 73 -11.83 12.90 2.06
N SER A 74 -11.05 12.10 1.37
CA SER A 74 -11.57 11.03 0.51
C SER A 74 -11.69 9.68 1.20
N LEU A 75 -11.27 9.56 2.46
CA LEU A 75 -11.27 8.28 3.17
C LEU A 75 -12.65 7.65 3.25
N ASP A 76 -13.69 8.45 3.41
CA ASP A 76 -15.06 7.98 3.52
C ASP A 76 -15.78 7.93 2.17
N LYS A 77 -15.10 8.32 1.11
CA LYS A 77 -15.68 8.34 -0.22
C LYS A 77 -15.43 7.01 -0.93
N GLU A 78 -15.96 6.91 -2.14
CA GLU A 78 -15.84 5.70 -2.92
C GLU A 78 -14.38 5.40 -3.30
N ILE A 79 -14.12 4.14 -3.62
CA ILE A 79 -12.78 3.70 -4.04
C ILE A 79 -12.28 4.53 -5.22
N ASP A 80 -13.16 4.82 -6.16
CA ASP A 80 -12.81 5.58 -7.37
C ASP A 80 -12.32 6.98 -7.05
N GLU A 81 -12.74 7.55 -5.94
CA GLU A 81 -12.28 8.86 -5.49
C GLU A 81 -11.04 8.77 -4.62
N LEU A 82 -11.01 7.79 -3.73
CA LEU A 82 -9.90 7.64 -2.78
C LEU A 82 -8.63 7.14 -3.48
N LYS A 83 -8.76 6.17 -4.35
CA LYS A 83 -7.60 5.54 -4.99
C LYS A 83 -6.71 6.52 -5.75
N PRO A 84 -7.25 7.38 -6.64
CA PRO A 84 -6.39 8.35 -7.32
C PRO A 84 -5.74 9.35 -6.38
N LYS A 85 -6.43 9.74 -5.33
CA LYS A 85 -5.85 10.65 -4.34
C LYS A 85 -4.68 10.01 -3.61
N LEU A 86 -4.86 8.76 -3.22
CA LEU A 86 -3.79 7.99 -2.57
C LEU A 86 -2.61 7.79 -3.52
N ASP A 87 -2.88 7.45 -4.77
CA ASP A 87 -1.84 7.28 -5.77
C ASP A 87 -1.06 8.56 -6.00
N THR A 88 -1.75 9.70 -6.03
CA THR A 88 -1.11 11.00 -6.16
C THR A 88 -0.17 11.26 -4.98
N LEU A 89 -0.63 10.97 -3.77
CA LEU A 89 0.20 11.14 -2.58
C LEU A 89 1.43 10.23 -2.63
N LYS A 90 1.24 8.98 -3.01
CA LYS A 90 2.35 8.03 -3.13
C LYS A 90 3.39 8.51 -4.14
N SER A 91 2.93 8.97 -5.31
CA SER A 91 3.81 9.48 -6.35
C SER A 91 4.58 10.70 -5.88
N LEU A 92 3.91 11.61 -5.21
CA LEU A 92 4.52 12.83 -4.71
C LEU A 92 5.61 12.53 -3.68
N VAL A 93 5.31 11.65 -2.73
CA VAL A 93 6.28 11.25 -1.72
C VAL A 93 7.47 10.54 -2.37
N ASN A 94 7.19 9.70 -3.35
CA ASN A 94 8.24 8.98 -4.08
C ASN A 94 9.15 9.94 -4.83
N GLU A 95 8.58 10.93 -5.51
CA GLU A 95 9.36 11.95 -6.22
C GLU A 95 10.27 12.72 -5.28
N ILE A 96 9.71 13.18 -4.17
CA ILE A 96 10.46 13.96 -3.20
C ILE A 96 11.56 13.13 -2.57
N THR A 97 11.26 11.89 -2.21
CA THR A 97 12.23 10.97 -1.63
C THR A 97 13.35 10.69 -2.63
N THR A 98 13.00 10.48 -3.89
CA THR A 98 13.96 10.22 -4.96
C THR A 98 14.90 11.42 -5.14
N GLU A 99 14.35 12.64 -5.14
CA GLU A 99 15.16 13.85 -5.23
C GLU A 99 16.14 13.98 -4.07
N LEU A 100 15.66 13.67 -2.87
CA LEU A 100 16.51 13.72 -1.68
C LEU A 100 17.63 12.71 -1.75
N TYR A 101 17.34 11.50 -2.23
CA TYR A 101 18.35 10.47 -2.39
C TYR A 101 19.38 10.87 -3.45
N LYS A 102 18.94 11.47 -4.54
CA LYS A 102 19.85 11.96 -5.57
C LYS A 102 20.78 13.03 -5.03
N ASN A 103 20.24 13.98 -4.24
CA ASN A 103 21.03 15.04 -3.66
C ASN A 103 22.06 14.50 -2.69
N VAL A 104 21.65 13.57 -1.83
CA VAL A 104 22.56 12.94 -0.87
C VAL A 104 23.59 12.07 -1.60
N ALA A 105 23.18 11.33 -2.62
CA ALA A 105 24.08 10.50 -3.41
C ALA A 105 25.12 11.34 -4.13
N SER A 106 24.76 12.53 -4.64
CA SER A 106 25.72 13.39 -5.31
C SER A 106 26.71 13.99 -4.32
N GLN A 107 26.33 14.15 -3.04
CA GLN A 107 27.21 14.68 -2.02
C GLN A 107 28.12 13.63 -1.41
N SER A 108 27.59 12.42 -1.14
CA SER A 108 28.36 11.40 -0.44
C SER A 108 28.35 10.03 -1.11
N GLY A 109 27.76 9.89 -2.23
CA GLY A 109 27.95 8.83 -3.23
C GLY A 109 27.65 7.38 -2.87
N SER A 110 28.30 6.80 -1.91
CA SER A 110 28.31 5.35 -1.78
C SER A 110 27.47 4.77 -0.63
N ASP A 111 27.09 5.58 0.33
CA ASP A 111 26.46 5.06 1.55
C ASP A 111 25.05 4.51 1.31
N GLN A 112 24.30 5.11 0.41
CA GLN A 112 22.91 4.69 0.16
C GLN A 112 22.82 3.38 -0.61
N GLN A 113 23.75 3.11 -1.49
CA GLN A 113 23.75 1.87 -2.23
C GLN A 113 23.93 0.66 -1.32
N ASN A 114 24.77 0.81 -0.33
CA ASN A 114 25.00 -0.24 0.65
C ASN A 114 23.75 -0.56 1.46
N ALA A 115 23.00 0.46 1.86
CA ALA A 115 21.77 0.24 2.62
C ALA A 115 20.74 -0.55 1.83
N GLY A 116 20.62 -0.26 0.53
CA GLY A 116 19.69 -0.99 -0.31
C GLY A 116 20.08 -2.44 -0.50
N ALA A 117 21.37 -2.69 -0.66
CA ALA A 117 21.86 -4.05 -0.82
C ALA A 117 21.66 -4.88 0.44
N ASP A 118 21.87 -4.28 1.58
CA ASP A 118 21.68 -4.97 2.86
C ASP A 118 20.24 -5.45 3.07
N SER A 119 19.28 -4.62 2.74
CA SER A 119 17.89 -5.02 2.92
C SER A 119 17.49 -6.16 2.00
N GLN A 120 18.03 -6.21 0.80
CA GLN A 120 17.78 -7.31 -0.11
C GLN A 120 18.41 -8.61 0.39
N GLN A 121 19.59 -8.52 0.96
CA GLN A 121 20.28 -9.69 1.50
C GLN A 121 19.53 -10.29 2.67
N GLU A 122 18.96 -9.46 3.51
CA GLU A 122 18.19 -9.93 4.66
C GLU A 122 16.99 -10.77 4.21
N GLN A 123 16.29 -10.33 3.17
CA GLN A 123 15.15 -11.07 2.66
C GLN A 123 15.57 -12.43 2.11
N ASN A 124 16.65 -12.48 1.40
CA ASN A 124 17.14 -13.73 0.85
C ASN A 124 17.54 -14.72 1.94
N ASN A 125 18.17 -14.24 2.98
CA ASN A 125 18.57 -15.09 4.09
C ASN A 125 17.37 -15.71 4.80
N ALA A 126 16.33 -14.94 4.97
CA ALA A 126 15.12 -15.45 5.62
C ALA A 126 14.51 -16.59 4.81
N GLN A 127 14.48 -16.46 3.50
CA GLN A 127 13.95 -17.49 2.64
C GLN A 127 14.80 -18.76 2.67
N GLN A 128 16.11 -18.60 2.66
CA GLN A 128 17.00 -19.75 2.70
C GLN A 128 16.88 -20.52 4.00
N ASN A 129 16.71 -19.81 5.11
CA ASN A 129 16.56 -20.46 6.41
C ASN A 129 15.31 -21.32 6.46
N SER A 130 14.22 -20.83 5.91
CA SER A 130 12.98 -21.61 5.93
C SER A 130 13.09 -22.86 5.07
N GLU A 131 13.79 -22.78 3.97
CA GLU A 131 13.99 -23.94 3.11
C GLU A 131 14.86 -25.00 3.79
N SER A 132 15.91 -24.56 4.42
CA SER A 132 16.82 -25.52 5.07
C SER A 132 16.16 -26.22 6.24
N SER A 133 15.30 -25.54 6.97
CA SER A 133 14.60 -26.19 8.08
C SER A 133 13.62 -27.24 7.61
N SER A 134 12.97 -27.00 6.48
CA SER A 134 12.06 -28.00 5.95
C SER A 134 12.78 -29.23 5.40
N THR A 135 13.97 -29.06 4.89
CA THR A 135 14.78 -30.19 4.43
C THR A 135 15.22 -31.09 5.56
N ASP A 136 15.55 -30.49 6.69
CA ASP A 136 15.98 -31.27 7.85
C ASP A 136 14.88 -32.18 8.38
N GLU A 137 13.65 -31.68 8.34
CA GLU A 137 12.52 -32.47 8.79
C GLU A 137 12.32 -33.75 7.98
N THR A 138 12.56 -33.66 6.68
CA THR A 138 12.34 -34.81 5.81
C THR A 138 13.35 -35.93 5.99
N LYS A 139 14.51 -35.65 6.54
CA LYS A 139 15.52 -36.68 6.76
C LYS A 139 15.19 -37.57 7.93
N ASN A 140 14.44 -37.11 8.88
CA ASN A 140 14.05 -37.89 10.05
C ASN A 140 12.91 -38.85 9.73
#